data_767a98277194341eae27f90203edb152
#
_entry.id   767a98277194341eae27f90203edb152
#
_cell.length_a   1.000
_cell.length_b   1.000
_cell.length_c   1.000
_cell.angle_alpha   90.00
_cell.angle_beta   90.00
_cell.angle_gamma   90.00
#
_symmetry.space_group_name_H-M   'P 1'
#
loop_
_entity.id
_entity.type
_entity.pdbx_description
1 polymer ?
#
loop_
_entity_poly.entity_id
_entity_poly.type
_entity_poly.pdbx_seq_one_letter_code
_entity_poly.pdbx_strand_id
1 'polypeptide(L)'
;MIGLIINPNSRKNRNRRGRVARFEKVLGKRGRVIETPSVDAIIPALKTFAAEGRRYWIADGGDGALHWMINEAVRFFGAARAAEAAVYMPTGGGSVDFVAKYLELDGDPLTLVGRLADKVAERREPAVRNVPSLLDAPCHCSR
;
A
#
# COMPACT_ATOMS: atom_id res chain seq x y z
N MET A 1 -5.19 6.05 -10.93
CA MET A 1 -3.73 5.82 -11.00
C MET A 1 -3.19 5.27 -9.68
N ILE A 2 -2.02 4.66 -9.65
CA ILE A 2 -1.50 3.87 -8.54
C ILE A 2 -0.33 4.61 -7.86
N GLY A 3 -0.33 4.67 -6.52
CA GLY A 3 0.81 5.04 -5.69
C GLY A 3 1.32 3.81 -4.95
N LEU A 4 2.61 3.54 -4.97
CA LEU A 4 3.21 2.40 -4.31
C LEU A 4 4.36 2.85 -3.42
N ILE A 5 4.29 2.54 -2.14
CA ILE A 5 5.40 2.71 -1.21
C ILE A 5 6.13 1.39 -1.01
N ILE A 6 7.45 1.44 -0.93
CA ILE A 6 8.29 0.27 -0.66
C ILE A 6 8.96 0.46 0.69
N ASN A 7 8.71 -0.48 1.61
CA ASN A 7 9.50 -0.57 2.83
C ASN A 7 10.75 -1.45 2.58
N PRO A 8 11.94 -0.87 2.43
CA PRO A 8 13.15 -1.64 2.17
C PRO A 8 13.55 -2.53 3.35
N ASN A 9 13.07 -2.21 4.55
CA ASN A 9 13.39 -2.94 5.79
C ASN A 9 12.47 -4.14 6.02
N SER A 10 11.43 -4.34 5.20
CA SER A 10 10.57 -5.52 5.33
C SER A 10 11.37 -6.80 5.04
N ARG A 11 11.01 -7.91 5.71
CA ARG A 11 11.78 -9.15 5.68
C ARG A 11 12.09 -9.66 4.26
N LYS A 12 11.12 -9.58 3.36
CA LYS A 12 11.27 -10.04 1.97
C LYS A 12 11.99 -9.02 1.07
N ASN A 13 12.10 -7.74 1.49
CA ASN A 13 12.68 -6.68 0.66
C ASN A 13 14.18 -6.47 0.94
N ARG A 14 14.66 -6.76 2.15
CA ARG A 14 16.07 -6.54 2.57
C ARG A 14 17.11 -7.05 1.58
N ASN A 15 16.83 -8.16 0.91
CA ASN A 15 17.79 -8.81 -0.01
C ASN A 15 17.40 -8.63 -1.49
N ARG A 16 16.44 -7.75 -1.82
CA ARG A 16 15.94 -7.58 -3.19
C ARG A 16 16.34 -6.23 -3.77
N ARG A 17 17.60 -6.15 -4.22
CA ARG A 17 18.12 -4.98 -4.94
C ARG A 17 17.27 -4.70 -6.20
N GLY A 18 17.11 -3.40 -6.54
CA GLY A 18 16.40 -2.99 -7.75
C GLY A 18 14.88 -3.17 -7.70
N ARG A 19 14.30 -3.31 -6.49
CA ARG A 19 12.86 -3.49 -6.34
C ARG A 19 12.05 -2.29 -6.85
N VAL A 20 12.53 -1.07 -6.58
CA VAL A 20 11.94 0.17 -7.11
C VAL A 20 11.84 0.09 -8.63
N ALA A 21 12.97 -0.14 -9.32
CA ALA A 21 13.02 -0.19 -10.78
C ALA A 21 12.11 -1.28 -11.38
N ARG A 22 11.95 -2.42 -10.68
CA ARG A 22 11.03 -3.48 -11.12
C ARG A 22 9.58 -3.03 -11.06
N PHE A 23 9.15 -2.39 -9.98
CA PHE A 23 7.79 -1.85 -9.87
C PHE A 23 7.57 -0.68 -10.84
N GLU A 24 8.55 0.19 -11.02
CA GLU A 24 8.49 1.26 -12.02
C GLU A 24 8.29 0.70 -13.43
N LYS A 25 8.99 -0.39 -13.77
CA LYS A 25 8.82 -1.07 -15.06
C LYS A 25 7.41 -1.65 -15.22
N VAL A 26 6.85 -2.27 -14.17
CA VAL A 26 5.49 -2.85 -14.18
C VAL A 26 4.42 -1.77 -14.28
N LEU A 27 4.57 -0.70 -13.53
CA LEU A 27 3.59 0.38 -13.46
C LEU A 27 3.69 1.36 -14.66
N GLY A 28 4.88 1.63 -15.15
CA GLY A 28 5.12 2.62 -16.20
C GLY A 28 4.48 3.97 -15.83
N LYS A 29 3.78 4.58 -16.77
CA LYS A 29 3.07 5.86 -16.54
C LYS A 29 1.82 5.74 -15.65
N ARG A 30 1.38 4.52 -15.33
CA ARG A 30 0.16 4.24 -14.54
C ARG A 30 0.38 4.37 -13.03
N GLY A 31 1.64 4.41 -12.59
CA GLY A 31 1.97 4.44 -11.18
C GLY A 31 3.16 5.31 -10.80
N ARG A 32 3.28 5.57 -9.51
CA ARG A 32 4.40 6.21 -8.86
C ARG A 32 4.94 5.29 -7.78
N VAL A 33 6.24 5.06 -7.77
CA VAL A 33 6.92 4.24 -6.76
C VAL A 33 7.78 5.14 -5.89
N ILE A 34 7.65 5.02 -4.57
CA ILE A 34 8.44 5.77 -3.60
C ILE A 34 8.96 4.81 -2.53
N GLU A 35 10.27 4.81 -2.32
CA GLU A 35 10.87 4.07 -1.21
C GLU A 35 10.70 4.84 0.09
N THR A 36 10.24 4.15 1.14
CA THR A 36 9.99 4.71 2.46
C THR A 36 10.81 3.96 3.51
N PRO A 37 12.09 4.36 3.72
CA PRO A 37 13.00 3.67 4.63
C PRO A 37 12.65 3.87 6.11
N SER A 38 11.81 4.84 6.43
CA SER A 38 11.33 5.15 7.78
C SER A 38 9.85 5.53 7.76
N VAL A 39 9.23 5.54 8.93
CA VAL A 39 7.84 5.98 9.09
C VAL A 39 7.68 7.44 8.64
N ASP A 40 8.64 8.29 8.95
CA ASP A 40 8.61 9.72 8.59
C ASP A 40 8.61 9.95 7.07
N ALA A 41 9.10 9.00 6.29
CA ALA A 41 9.08 9.07 4.84
C ALA A 41 7.70 8.75 4.23
N ILE A 42 6.77 8.21 5.01
CA ILE A 42 5.45 7.81 4.51
C ILE A 42 4.60 9.04 4.18
N ILE A 43 4.49 10.01 5.09
CA ILE A 43 3.65 11.20 4.87
C ILE A 43 4.02 11.97 3.60
N PRO A 44 5.30 12.30 3.32
CA PRO A 44 5.68 12.94 2.06
C PRO A 44 5.24 12.15 0.83
N ALA A 45 5.35 10.81 0.87
CA ALA A 45 4.90 9.94 -0.21
C ALA A 45 3.39 10.01 -0.41
N LEU A 46 2.60 9.92 0.68
CA LEU A 46 1.14 9.99 0.62
C LEU A 46 0.64 11.36 0.15
N LYS A 47 1.29 12.45 0.56
CA LYS A 47 1.00 13.79 0.03
C LYS A 47 1.19 13.87 -1.48
N THR A 48 2.28 13.29 -1.97
CA THR A 48 2.54 13.20 -3.40
C THR A 48 1.45 12.44 -4.12
N PHE A 49 1.05 11.27 -3.58
CA PHE A 49 -0.02 10.47 -4.17
C PHE A 49 -1.37 11.19 -4.19
N ALA A 50 -1.71 11.88 -3.11
CA ALA A 50 -2.95 12.66 -3.03
C ALA A 50 -2.93 13.83 -4.03
N ALA A 51 -1.84 14.60 -4.10
CA ALA A 51 -1.69 15.71 -5.04
C ALA A 51 -1.77 15.26 -6.51
N GLU A 52 -1.27 14.07 -6.82
CA GLU A 52 -1.32 13.47 -8.15
C GLU A 52 -2.64 12.72 -8.44
N GLY A 53 -3.62 12.76 -7.53
CA GLY A 53 -4.92 12.11 -7.69
C GLY A 53 -4.86 10.59 -7.81
N ARG A 54 -3.90 9.95 -7.12
CA ARG A 54 -3.74 8.49 -7.15
C ARG A 54 -4.74 7.84 -6.22
N ARG A 55 -5.58 6.98 -6.78
CA ARG A 55 -6.69 6.33 -6.08
C ARG A 55 -6.30 5.04 -5.35
N TYR A 56 -5.32 4.30 -5.85
CA TYR A 56 -4.91 3.02 -5.28
C TYR A 56 -3.54 3.17 -4.62
N TRP A 57 -3.48 2.98 -3.30
CA TRP A 57 -2.25 3.10 -2.52
C TRP A 57 -1.79 1.74 -2.05
N ILE A 58 -0.62 1.33 -2.51
CA ILE A 58 -0.06 0.00 -2.27
C ILE A 58 1.11 0.09 -1.29
N ALA A 59 1.09 -0.76 -0.26
CA ALA A 59 2.23 -0.96 0.62
C ALA A 59 2.98 -2.24 0.24
N ASP A 60 4.17 -2.08 -0.31
CA ASP A 60 5.07 -3.21 -0.58
C ASP A 60 5.86 -3.57 0.66
N GLY A 61 5.32 -4.52 1.39
CA GLY A 61 5.79 -5.02 2.68
C GLY A 61 4.77 -5.99 3.25
N GLY A 62 4.89 -6.26 4.55
CA GLY A 62 3.90 -7.05 5.28
C GLY A 62 2.78 -6.19 5.86
N ASP A 63 1.98 -6.82 6.75
CA ASP A 63 0.88 -6.16 7.47
C ASP A 63 1.34 -4.89 8.20
N GLY A 64 2.56 -4.87 8.74
CA GLY A 64 3.14 -3.69 9.39
C GLY A 64 3.31 -2.50 8.45
N ALA A 65 3.72 -2.71 7.20
CA ALA A 65 3.86 -1.64 6.23
C ALA A 65 2.50 -1.04 5.85
N LEU A 66 1.48 -1.90 5.67
CA LEU A 66 0.11 -1.47 5.43
C LEU A 66 -0.44 -0.69 6.63
N HIS A 67 -0.25 -1.23 7.84
CA HIS A 67 -0.70 -0.60 9.09
C HIS A 67 -0.12 0.81 9.25
N TRP A 68 1.18 0.98 9.07
CA TRP A 68 1.81 2.29 9.13
C TRP A 68 1.30 3.25 8.06
N MET A 69 1.12 2.77 6.83
CA MET A 69 0.57 3.59 5.75
C MET A 69 -0.83 4.11 6.08
N ILE A 70 -1.72 3.25 6.58
CA ILE A 70 -3.09 3.64 6.97
C ILE A 70 -3.07 4.60 8.16
N ASN A 71 -2.29 4.30 9.21
CA ASN A 71 -2.21 5.14 10.38
C ASN A 71 -1.68 6.54 10.05
N GLU A 72 -0.65 6.64 9.25
CA GLU A 72 -0.11 7.93 8.83
C GLU A 72 -1.09 8.70 7.93
N ALA A 73 -1.83 7.99 7.07
CA ALA A 73 -2.89 8.61 6.29
C ALA A 73 -4.01 9.16 7.19
N VAL A 74 -4.48 8.38 8.16
CA VAL A 74 -5.52 8.79 9.11
C VAL A 74 -5.03 9.96 9.98
N ARG A 75 -3.81 9.88 10.49
CA ARG A 75 -3.21 10.94 11.31
C ARG A 75 -3.10 12.26 10.57
N PHE A 76 -2.74 12.22 9.30
CA PHE A 76 -2.49 13.44 8.53
C PHE A 76 -3.75 13.99 7.84
N PHE A 77 -4.55 13.14 7.19
CA PHE A 77 -5.73 13.58 6.45
C PHE A 77 -7.03 13.54 7.27
N GLY A 78 -7.05 12.84 8.40
CA GLY A 78 -8.24 12.47 9.16
C GLY A 78 -8.90 11.20 8.60
N ALA A 79 -9.65 10.46 9.43
CA ALA A 79 -10.20 9.15 9.08
C ALA A 79 -11.12 9.17 7.85
N ALA A 80 -12.06 10.11 7.79
CA ALA A 80 -12.98 10.24 6.67
C ALA A 80 -12.24 10.50 5.35
N ARG A 81 -11.33 11.47 5.32
CA ARG A 81 -10.55 11.79 4.12
C ARG A 81 -9.59 10.67 3.72
N ALA A 82 -8.97 9.97 4.67
CA ALA A 82 -8.12 8.84 4.38
C ALA A 82 -8.90 7.69 3.73
N ALA A 83 -10.14 7.42 4.17
CA ALA A 83 -11.01 6.42 3.59
C ALA A 83 -11.51 6.80 2.18
N GLU A 84 -11.80 8.08 1.96
CA GLU A 84 -12.27 8.59 0.66
C GLU A 84 -11.14 8.74 -0.37
N ALA A 85 -9.93 9.11 0.09
CA ALA A 85 -8.81 9.43 -0.80
C ALA A 85 -8.28 8.21 -1.55
N ALA A 86 -8.28 7.03 -0.92
CA ALA A 86 -7.61 5.87 -1.50
C ALA A 86 -8.24 4.53 -1.14
N VAL A 87 -7.98 3.55 -1.99
CA VAL A 87 -8.12 2.12 -1.73
C VAL A 87 -6.75 1.57 -1.39
N TYR A 88 -6.61 0.93 -0.24
CA TYR A 88 -5.35 0.43 0.29
C TYR A 88 -5.14 -1.05 -0.06
N MET A 89 -3.91 -1.42 -0.42
CA MET A 89 -3.57 -2.80 -0.78
C MET A 89 -2.18 -3.18 -0.25
N PRO A 90 -2.03 -4.31 0.49
CA PRO A 90 -0.72 -4.90 0.78
C PRO A 90 -0.25 -5.79 -0.38
N THR A 91 1.06 -6.04 -0.46
CA THR A 91 1.62 -7.01 -1.42
C THR A 91 1.97 -8.37 -0.83
N GLY A 92 1.80 -8.57 0.49
CA GLY A 92 2.21 -9.83 1.13
C GLY A 92 3.73 -9.99 1.25
N GLY A 93 4.45 -8.90 1.44
CA GLY A 93 5.92 -8.88 1.60
C GLY A 93 6.44 -9.17 3.01
N GLY A 94 5.57 -9.50 3.96
CA GLY A 94 5.91 -9.73 5.36
C GLY A 94 6.07 -11.20 5.73
N SER A 95 6.04 -11.47 7.05
CA SER A 95 6.17 -12.81 7.61
C SER A 95 4.84 -13.54 7.74
N VAL A 96 3.79 -12.84 8.13
CA VAL A 96 2.45 -13.40 8.41
C VAL A 96 1.49 -13.11 7.27
N ASP A 97 1.50 -11.87 6.77
CA ASP A 97 0.68 -11.41 5.64
C ASP A 97 -0.82 -11.73 5.83
N PHE A 98 -1.33 -11.47 7.05
CA PHE A 98 -2.72 -11.79 7.41
C PHE A 98 -3.72 -11.08 6.51
N VAL A 99 -3.54 -9.77 6.28
CA VAL A 99 -4.46 -8.98 5.44
C VAL A 99 -4.42 -9.44 4.00
N ALA A 100 -3.22 -9.70 3.46
CA ALA A 100 -3.10 -10.19 2.08
C ALA A 100 -3.80 -11.56 1.90
N LYS A 101 -3.63 -12.47 2.87
CA LYS A 101 -4.31 -13.78 2.87
C LYS A 101 -5.83 -13.65 3.00
N TYR A 102 -6.29 -12.79 3.91
CA TYR A 102 -7.72 -12.53 4.09
C TYR A 102 -8.37 -11.97 2.81
N LEU A 103 -7.64 -11.14 2.08
CA LEU A 103 -8.09 -10.57 0.81
C LEU A 103 -7.84 -11.50 -0.40
N GLU A 104 -7.32 -12.71 -0.15
CA GLU A 104 -6.97 -13.68 -1.21
C GLU A 104 -5.99 -13.09 -2.25
N LEU A 105 -5.06 -12.25 -1.79
CA LEU A 105 -4.03 -11.64 -2.61
C LEU A 105 -2.81 -12.58 -2.70
N ASP A 106 -2.98 -13.68 -3.40
CA ASP A 106 -1.92 -14.67 -3.59
C ASP A 106 -1.04 -14.35 -4.79
N GLY A 107 0.24 -14.68 -4.65
CA GLY A 107 1.19 -14.61 -5.74
C GLY A 107 2.34 -13.63 -5.53
N ASP A 108 3.13 -13.49 -6.59
CA ASP A 108 4.26 -12.55 -6.59
C ASP A 108 3.77 -11.09 -6.59
N PRO A 109 4.34 -10.24 -5.73
CA PRO A 109 3.97 -8.83 -5.63
C PRO A 109 3.98 -8.06 -6.96
N LEU A 110 4.94 -8.31 -7.84
CA LEU A 110 5.01 -7.65 -9.15
C LEU A 110 3.82 -8.05 -10.03
N THR A 111 3.45 -9.34 -10.01
CA THR A 111 2.30 -9.85 -10.73
C THR A 111 0.99 -9.26 -10.20
N LEU A 112 0.83 -9.18 -8.87
CA LEU A 112 -0.36 -8.59 -8.25
C LEU A 112 -0.53 -7.13 -8.64
N VAL A 113 0.54 -6.35 -8.55
CA VAL A 113 0.54 -4.93 -8.90
C VAL A 113 0.30 -4.74 -10.41
N GLY A 114 0.88 -5.60 -11.24
CA GLY A 114 0.63 -5.60 -12.69
C GLY A 114 -0.83 -5.83 -13.04
N ARG A 115 -1.47 -6.86 -12.44
CA ARG A 115 -2.90 -7.13 -12.62
C ARG A 115 -3.79 -5.96 -12.21
N LEU A 116 -3.45 -5.29 -11.09
CA LEU A 116 -4.17 -4.10 -10.67
C LEU A 116 -4.00 -2.97 -11.70
N ALA A 117 -2.76 -2.74 -12.16
CA ALA A 117 -2.47 -1.71 -13.15
C ALA A 117 -3.23 -1.93 -14.47
N ASP A 118 -3.37 -3.18 -14.90
CA ASP A 118 -4.12 -3.54 -16.10
C ASP A 118 -5.62 -3.30 -15.91
N LYS A 119 -6.20 -3.73 -14.78
CA LYS A 119 -7.61 -3.45 -14.46
C LYS A 119 -7.91 -1.96 -14.44
N VAL A 120 -7.05 -1.18 -13.81
CA VAL A 120 -7.19 0.29 -13.76
C VAL A 120 -7.09 0.91 -15.16
N ALA A 121 -6.19 0.43 -16.01
CA ALA A 121 -6.05 0.90 -17.38
C ALA A 121 -7.29 0.58 -18.23
N GLU A 122 -7.91 -0.57 -18.02
CA GLU A 122 -9.14 -1.01 -18.67
C GLU A 122 -10.41 -0.38 -18.05
N ARG A 123 -10.26 0.54 -17.11
CA ARG A 123 -11.37 1.16 -16.35
C ARG A 123 -12.28 0.15 -15.65
N ARG A 124 -11.75 -1.03 -15.33
CA ARG A 124 -12.43 -2.03 -14.51
C ARG A 124 -12.11 -1.78 -13.04
N GLU A 125 -13.13 -1.57 -12.23
CA GLU A 125 -12.92 -1.40 -10.79
C GLU A 125 -12.46 -2.73 -10.18
N PRO A 126 -11.37 -2.73 -9.40
CA PRO A 126 -11.00 -3.89 -8.61
C PRO A 126 -12.04 -4.13 -7.51
N ALA A 127 -12.20 -5.39 -7.12
CA ALA A 127 -13.02 -5.72 -5.95
C ALA A 127 -12.42 -5.07 -4.70
N VAL A 128 -13.23 -4.29 -3.99
CA VAL A 128 -12.85 -3.64 -2.73
C VAL A 128 -13.61 -4.32 -1.60
N ARG A 129 -12.90 -4.69 -0.55
CA ARG A 129 -13.49 -5.22 0.68
C ARG A 129 -13.27 -4.24 1.82
N ASN A 130 -14.30 -4.00 2.61
CA ASN A 130 -14.15 -3.30 3.88
C ASN A 130 -13.55 -4.26 4.90
N VAL A 131 -12.49 -3.82 5.59
CA VAL A 131 -11.85 -4.57 6.66
C VAL A 131 -12.01 -3.75 7.96
N PRO A 132 -13.11 -3.94 8.71
CA PRO A 132 -13.45 -3.09 9.86
C PRO A 132 -12.39 -3.10 10.96
N SER A 133 -11.72 -4.23 11.14
CA SER A 133 -10.76 -4.45 12.23
C SER A 133 -9.49 -3.59 12.19
N LEU A 134 -9.20 -2.91 11.08
CA LEU A 134 -8.04 -2.04 10.98
C LEU A 134 -8.30 -0.61 11.50
N LEU A 135 -9.57 -0.22 11.61
CA LEU A 135 -9.96 1.12 12.05
C LEU A 135 -10.69 1.12 13.41
N ASP A 136 -11.33 0.00 13.77
CA ASP A 136 -12.22 -0.10 14.93
C ASP A 136 -11.59 -0.82 16.15
N ALA A 137 -10.31 -1.19 16.09
CA ALA A 137 -9.64 -1.73 17.25
C ALA A 137 -9.49 -0.62 18.31
N PRO A 138 -10.23 -0.66 19.44
CA PRO A 138 -9.99 0.29 20.51
C PRO A 138 -8.54 0.11 20.97
N CYS A 139 -7.79 1.20 20.97
CA CYS A 139 -6.46 1.21 21.53
C CYS A 139 -6.57 0.92 23.03
N HIS A 140 -6.47 -0.33 23.41
CA HIS A 140 -6.23 -0.70 24.79
C HIS A 140 -4.76 -0.40 25.13
N CYS A 141 -4.41 0.87 25.14
CA CYS A 141 -3.26 1.34 25.90
C CYS A 141 -3.66 1.30 27.38
N SER A 142 -3.52 0.13 27.99
CA SER A 142 -3.47 0.03 29.45
C SER A 142 -2.28 0.85 29.92
N ARG A 143 -2.55 1.78 30.80
CA ARG A 143 -1.60 2.65 31.50
C ARG A 143 -0.56 1.85 32.27
#